data_08636a603e620562817971d9c17e6d47
#
_entry.id   08636a603e620562817971d9c17e6d47
#
_cell.length_a   1.000
_cell.length_b   1.000
_cell.length_c   1.000
_cell.angle_alpha   90.00
_cell.angle_beta   90.00
_cell.angle_gamma   90.00
#
_symmetry.space_group_name_H-M   'P 1'
#
loop_
_entity.id
_entity.type
_entity.pdbx_description
1 polymer ?
#
loop_
_entity_poly.entity_id
_entity_poly.type
_entity_poly.pdbx_seq_one_letter_code
_entity_poly.pdbx_strand_id
1 'polypeptide(L)'
;MIELKENNKRQKGITLIALVVTIVVLLILASISIQALTGDNGIITQAQKAKYETDYARETETIELAKSEIVASGKEITKENLQSALDKAEGTGKTRVEETEDGDGLEITFIGTNYKHNEELSTDSISEEEQSYWTYRDNDDGTVTLLKYNPPESKLSGLTELVVPNKLHGKKVKGVGKGESEFSDVIWGSNICVRGYFNSEPAGYFNSEPIDSQNTIRKIIIQKNIKEIGKGAFINGFKLEEIELNSGLTKIGDNAFYGCSSLTSVKIPAGVKEIGYRVFGWCSGMKEIYIPKGVVSMGEHIFYAHGNKSGTGFNITVNMEDTSIPTTWNEHWNEYWIPTINYGVSM
;
A
#
# COMPACT_ATOMS: atom_id res chain seq x y z
N MET A 1 -65.06 -17.48 -70.87
CA MET A 1 -64.49 -16.24 -70.17
C MET A 1 -64.32 -16.42 -68.65
N ILE A 2 -65.00 -17.36 -68.03
CA ILE A 2 -64.90 -17.62 -66.58
C ILE A 2 -63.67 -18.42 -66.24
N GLU A 3 -63.25 -19.42 -67.02
CA GLU A 3 -62.03 -20.22 -66.75
C GLU A 3 -60.72 -19.41 -66.85
N LEU A 4 -60.64 -18.45 -67.72
CA LEU A 4 -59.41 -17.56 -67.79
C LEU A 4 -59.26 -16.60 -66.59
N LYS A 5 -60.38 -16.24 -65.93
CA LYS A 5 -60.34 -15.40 -64.74
C LYS A 5 -59.88 -16.18 -63.47
N GLU A 6 -60.29 -17.47 -63.37
CA GLU A 6 -59.85 -18.31 -62.24
C GLU A 6 -58.40 -18.70 -62.34
N ASN A 7 -57.88 -19.00 -63.51
CA ASN A 7 -56.47 -19.29 -63.72
C ASN A 7 -55.57 -18.07 -63.41
N ASN A 8 -56.02 -16.85 -63.70
CA ASN A 8 -55.28 -15.62 -63.41
C ASN A 8 -55.30 -15.27 -61.92
N LYS A 9 -56.40 -15.65 -61.19
CA LYS A 9 -56.39 -15.48 -59.71
C LYS A 9 -55.49 -16.49 -59.01
N ARG A 10 -55.45 -17.76 -59.49
CA ARG A 10 -54.53 -18.77 -58.93
C ARG A 10 -53.07 -18.44 -59.20
N GLN A 11 -52.72 -17.95 -60.38
CA GLN A 11 -51.34 -17.50 -60.65
C GLN A 11 -50.94 -16.32 -59.81
N LYS A 12 -51.82 -15.34 -59.54
CA LYS A 12 -51.52 -14.21 -58.65
C LYS A 12 -51.36 -14.61 -57.18
N GLY A 13 -52.13 -15.62 -56.72
CA GLY A 13 -52.05 -16.16 -55.39
C GLY A 13 -50.73 -16.95 -55.16
N ILE A 14 -50.39 -17.79 -56.16
CA ILE A 14 -49.11 -18.54 -56.10
C ILE A 14 -47.91 -17.64 -56.14
N THR A 15 -47.91 -16.57 -56.97
CA THR A 15 -46.79 -15.58 -56.99
C THR A 15 -46.69 -14.77 -55.73
N LEU A 16 -47.80 -14.43 -55.06
CA LEU A 16 -47.76 -13.71 -53.79
C LEU A 16 -47.20 -14.60 -52.67
N ILE A 17 -47.61 -15.87 -52.59
CA ILE A 17 -47.06 -16.83 -51.63
C ILE A 17 -45.57 -17.06 -51.88
N ALA A 18 -45.15 -17.24 -53.12
CA ALA A 18 -43.76 -17.38 -53.50
C ALA A 18 -42.94 -16.16 -53.10
N LEU A 19 -43.46 -14.95 -53.31
CA LEU A 19 -42.81 -13.71 -52.91
C LEU A 19 -42.64 -13.63 -51.36
N VAL A 20 -43.70 -13.94 -50.62
CA VAL A 20 -43.66 -13.92 -49.17
C VAL A 20 -42.62 -14.92 -48.61
N VAL A 21 -42.65 -16.18 -49.16
CA VAL A 21 -41.68 -17.21 -48.77
C VAL A 21 -40.25 -16.76 -49.09
N THR A 22 -40.02 -16.17 -50.25
CA THR A 22 -38.70 -15.65 -50.64
C THR A 22 -38.21 -14.56 -49.68
N ILE A 23 -39.10 -13.61 -49.33
CA ILE A 23 -38.77 -12.55 -48.37
C ILE A 23 -38.42 -13.14 -46.99
N VAL A 24 -39.23 -14.08 -46.49
CA VAL A 24 -38.97 -14.73 -45.18
C VAL A 24 -37.66 -15.50 -45.20
N VAL A 25 -37.38 -16.26 -46.25
CA VAL A 25 -36.10 -16.97 -46.40
C VAL A 25 -34.92 -16.00 -46.44
N LEU A 26 -35.04 -14.89 -47.19
CA LEU A 26 -34.00 -13.87 -47.25
C LEU A 26 -33.76 -13.18 -45.89
N LEU A 27 -34.84 -12.94 -45.13
CA LEU A 27 -34.74 -12.38 -43.78
C LEU A 27 -34.05 -13.36 -42.80
N ILE A 28 -34.40 -14.65 -42.88
CA ILE A 28 -33.76 -15.69 -42.08
C ILE A 28 -32.27 -15.83 -42.44
N LEU A 29 -31.93 -15.87 -43.72
CA LEU A 29 -30.55 -15.93 -44.18
C LEU A 29 -29.75 -14.68 -43.81
N ALA A 30 -30.36 -13.49 -43.90
CA ALA A 30 -29.75 -12.24 -43.46
C ALA A 30 -29.50 -12.25 -41.93
N SER A 31 -30.49 -12.73 -41.15
CA SER A 31 -30.38 -12.88 -39.70
C SER A 31 -29.24 -13.82 -39.30
N ILE A 32 -29.15 -15.00 -39.93
CA ILE A 32 -28.06 -15.97 -39.70
C ILE A 32 -26.72 -15.38 -40.13
N SER A 33 -26.65 -14.67 -41.24
CA SER A 33 -25.42 -14.03 -41.71
C SER A 33 -24.96 -12.92 -40.79
N ILE A 34 -25.89 -12.10 -40.28
CA ILE A 34 -25.58 -11.06 -39.30
C ILE A 34 -25.09 -11.71 -38.00
N GLN A 35 -25.73 -12.75 -37.52
CA GLN A 35 -25.34 -13.45 -36.29
C GLN A 35 -23.95 -14.12 -36.42
N ALA A 36 -23.66 -14.70 -37.61
CA ALA A 36 -22.34 -15.24 -37.91
C ALA A 36 -21.23 -14.16 -38.01
N LEU A 37 -21.59 -12.93 -38.33
CA LEU A 37 -20.65 -11.81 -38.41
C LEU A 37 -20.49 -11.09 -37.06
N THR A 38 -21.57 -10.92 -36.27
CA THR A 38 -21.60 -10.03 -35.09
C THR A 38 -21.93 -10.74 -33.77
N GLY A 39 -22.27 -12.05 -33.79
CA GLY A 39 -22.49 -12.83 -32.56
C GLY A 39 -21.20 -13.00 -31.73
N ASP A 40 -21.31 -13.52 -30.51
CA ASP A 40 -20.16 -13.70 -29.58
C ASP A 40 -18.99 -14.46 -30.19
N ASN A 41 -19.27 -15.39 -31.14
CA ASN A 41 -18.31 -16.11 -31.96
C ASN A 41 -18.21 -15.59 -33.40
N GLY A 42 -18.76 -14.42 -33.69
CA GLY A 42 -18.78 -13.84 -35.04
C GLY A 42 -17.38 -13.42 -35.51
N ILE A 43 -17.17 -13.43 -36.83
CA ILE A 43 -15.89 -13.07 -37.44
C ILE A 43 -15.41 -11.66 -37.00
N ILE A 44 -16.35 -10.70 -36.91
CA ILE A 44 -16.03 -9.33 -36.48
C ILE A 44 -15.57 -9.31 -35.01
N THR A 45 -16.30 -10.04 -34.14
CA THR A 45 -15.95 -10.13 -32.71
C THR A 45 -14.60 -10.83 -32.52
N GLN A 46 -14.32 -11.89 -33.25
CA GLN A 46 -13.02 -12.57 -33.22
C GLN A 46 -11.89 -11.67 -33.76
N ALA A 47 -12.14 -10.92 -34.83
CA ALA A 47 -11.16 -9.99 -35.39
C ALA A 47 -10.87 -8.83 -34.43
N GLN A 48 -11.91 -8.30 -33.74
CA GLN A 48 -11.73 -7.27 -32.73
C GLN A 48 -10.95 -7.80 -31.53
N LYS A 49 -11.24 -9.02 -31.07
CA LYS A 49 -10.50 -9.67 -29.99
C LYS A 49 -9.04 -9.91 -30.37
N ALA A 50 -8.76 -10.45 -31.55
CA ALA A 50 -7.41 -10.65 -32.03
C ALA A 50 -6.63 -9.33 -32.17
N LYS A 51 -7.29 -8.27 -32.63
CA LYS A 51 -6.70 -6.94 -32.68
C LYS A 51 -6.38 -6.43 -31.27
N TYR A 52 -7.31 -6.55 -30.32
CA TYR A 52 -7.07 -6.17 -28.92
C TYR A 52 -5.87 -6.92 -28.34
N GLU A 53 -5.82 -8.24 -28.47
CA GLU A 53 -4.72 -9.07 -27.96
C GLU A 53 -3.37 -8.65 -28.58
N THR A 54 -3.35 -8.36 -29.89
CA THR A 54 -2.15 -7.92 -30.60
C THR A 54 -1.69 -6.53 -30.15
N ASP A 55 -2.61 -5.58 -30.08
CA ASP A 55 -2.29 -4.21 -29.66
C ASP A 55 -1.85 -4.17 -28.20
N TYR A 56 -2.56 -4.91 -27.32
CA TYR A 56 -2.24 -5.00 -25.90
C TYR A 56 -0.85 -5.64 -25.65
N ALA A 57 -0.53 -6.72 -26.38
CA ALA A 57 0.77 -7.36 -26.29
C ALA A 57 1.91 -6.42 -26.74
N ARG A 58 1.72 -5.68 -27.82
CA ARG A 58 2.70 -4.69 -28.31
C ARG A 58 2.92 -3.57 -27.28
N GLU A 59 1.85 -3.06 -26.70
CA GLU A 59 1.91 -2.03 -25.67
C GLU A 59 2.64 -2.52 -24.42
N THR A 60 2.36 -3.75 -23.98
CA THR A 60 3.06 -4.41 -22.87
C THR A 60 4.56 -4.55 -23.16
N GLU A 61 4.93 -4.97 -24.37
CA GLU A 61 6.34 -5.05 -24.78
C GLU A 61 7.03 -3.68 -24.75
N THR A 62 6.34 -2.63 -25.20
CA THR A 62 6.85 -1.25 -25.14
C THR A 62 7.12 -0.80 -23.71
N ILE A 63 6.21 -1.12 -22.78
CA ILE A 63 6.39 -0.82 -21.34
C ILE A 63 7.61 -1.56 -20.77
N GLU A 64 7.75 -2.86 -21.05
CA GLU A 64 8.87 -3.66 -20.55
C GLU A 64 10.23 -3.18 -21.10
N LEU A 65 10.28 -2.75 -22.36
CA LEU A 65 11.48 -2.15 -22.94
C LEU A 65 11.83 -0.82 -22.27
N ALA A 66 10.83 0.05 -22.02
CA ALA A 66 11.01 1.30 -21.32
C ALA A 66 11.53 1.09 -19.89
N LYS A 67 10.95 0.14 -19.14
CA LYS A 67 11.43 -0.25 -17.80
C LYS A 67 12.87 -0.75 -17.83
N SER A 68 13.20 -1.61 -18.80
CA SER A 68 14.55 -2.14 -18.97
C SER A 68 15.58 -1.05 -19.24
N GLU A 69 15.24 -0.04 -20.06
CA GLU A 69 16.11 1.10 -20.33
C GLU A 69 16.35 1.96 -19.07
N ILE A 70 15.31 2.18 -18.26
CA ILE A 70 15.42 2.92 -16.99
C ILE A 70 16.37 2.20 -16.04
N VAL A 71 16.16 0.90 -15.81
CA VAL A 71 17.01 0.07 -14.94
C VAL A 71 18.45 0.02 -15.45
N ALA A 72 18.66 -0.18 -16.74
CA ALA A 72 19.99 -0.19 -17.34
C ALA A 72 20.73 1.16 -17.21
N SER A 73 19.98 2.27 -17.06
CA SER A 73 20.56 3.59 -16.78
C SER A 73 20.84 3.86 -15.30
N GLY A 74 20.60 2.87 -14.43
CA GLY A 74 20.77 2.99 -12.97
C GLY A 74 19.74 3.88 -12.29
N LYS A 75 18.58 4.07 -12.92
CA LYS A 75 17.48 4.88 -12.36
C LYS A 75 16.37 3.98 -11.83
N GLU A 76 15.62 4.52 -10.89
CA GLU A 76 14.40 3.89 -10.38
C GLU A 76 13.23 4.07 -11.38
N ILE A 77 12.30 3.10 -11.37
CA ILE A 77 11.07 3.18 -12.14
C ILE A 77 10.09 4.09 -11.38
N THR A 78 10.10 5.37 -11.72
CA THR A 78 9.15 6.37 -11.22
C THR A 78 8.20 6.79 -12.33
N LYS A 79 7.12 7.47 -11.97
CA LYS A 79 6.18 8.07 -12.93
C LYS A 79 6.88 8.90 -13.98
N GLU A 80 7.78 9.79 -13.54
CA GLU A 80 8.51 10.71 -14.40
C GLU A 80 9.48 9.98 -15.34
N ASN A 81 10.24 9.02 -14.79
CA ASN A 81 11.20 8.25 -15.57
C ASN A 81 10.49 7.36 -16.60
N LEU A 82 9.37 6.72 -16.20
CA LEU A 82 8.59 5.87 -17.11
C LEU A 82 7.87 6.70 -18.18
N GLN A 83 7.26 7.83 -17.81
CA GLN A 83 6.66 8.75 -18.80
C GLN A 83 7.70 9.22 -19.83
N SER A 84 8.88 9.62 -19.35
CA SER A 84 9.97 10.08 -20.24
C SER A 84 10.45 8.98 -21.19
N ALA A 85 10.58 7.74 -20.72
CA ALA A 85 11.00 6.60 -21.54
C ALA A 85 9.92 6.23 -22.58
N LEU A 86 8.65 6.24 -22.20
CA LEU A 86 7.53 5.98 -23.11
C LEU A 86 7.34 7.11 -24.13
N ASP A 87 7.52 8.38 -23.74
CA ASP A 87 7.51 9.51 -24.67
C ASP A 87 8.63 9.41 -25.72
N LYS A 88 9.78 8.85 -25.34
CA LYS A 88 10.88 8.59 -26.28
C LYS A 88 10.55 7.44 -27.24
N ALA A 89 9.88 6.38 -26.75
CA ALA A 89 9.55 5.20 -27.54
C ALA A 89 8.37 5.42 -28.50
N GLU A 90 7.29 6.00 -28.03
CA GLU A 90 6.02 6.16 -28.77
C GLU A 90 5.79 7.58 -29.31
N GLY A 91 6.47 8.57 -28.74
CA GLY A 91 6.27 10.00 -29.01
C GLY A 91 5.46 10.70 -27.92
N THR A 92 5.83 11.96 -27.66
CA THR A 92 5.23 12.79 -26.62
C THR A 92 3.70 12.89 -26.77
N GLY A 93 2.98 12.64 -25.68
CA GLY A 93 1.52 12.71 -25.64
C GLY A 93 0.80 11.50 -26.23
N LYS A 94 1.51 10.42 -26.54
CA LYS A 94 0.91 9.14 -26.97
C LYS A 94 0.58 8.22 -25.82
N THR A 95 1.23 8.42 -24.69
CA THR A 95 1.01 7.69 -23.45
C THR A 95 0.77 8.65 -22.30
N ARG A 96 0.08 8.17 -21.26
CA ARG A 96 -0.10 8.86 -19.98
C ARG A 96 0.24 7.90 -18.88
N VAL A 97 1.11 8.30 -17.96
CA VAL A 97 1.48 7.54 -16.76
C VAL A 97 0.91 8.28 -15.56
N GLU A 98 0.08 7.61 -14.78
CA GLU A 98 -0.52 8.12 -13.56
C GLU A 98 -0.25 7.16 -12.41
N GLU A 99 -0.18 7.65 -11.18
CA GLU A 99 -0.12 6.77 -10.02
C GLU A 99 -1.48 6.11 -9.83
N THR A 100 -1.48 4.82 -9.45
CA THR A 100 -2.72 4.13 -9.08
C THR A 100 -3.33 4.78 -7.83
N GLU A 101 -4.65 4.69 -7.66
CA GLU A 101 -5.36 5.30 -6.51
C GLU A 101 -4.81 4.85 -5.16
N ASP A 102 -4.28 3.64 -5.07
CA ASP A 102 -3.65 3.08 -3.88
C ASP A 102 -2.17 3.46 -3.74
N GLY A 103 -1.60 4.14 -4.72
CA GLY A 103 -0.20 4.58 -4.74
C GLY A 103 0.83 3.45 -4.89
N ASP A 104 0.38 2.24 -5.24
CA ASP A 104 1.22 1.04 -5.31
C ASP A 104 1.84 0.79 -6.67
N GLY A 105 1.34 1.48 -7.69
CA GLY A 105 1.73 1.23 -9.06
C GLY A 105 1.56 2.45 -9.94
N LEU A 106 1.80 2.21 -11.21
CA LEU A 106 1.55 3.17 -12.27
C LEU A 106 0.48 2.60 -13.20
N GLU A 107 -0.52 3.39 -13.50
CA GLU A 107 -1.46 3.13 -14.58
C GLU A 107 -0.94 3.82 -15.83
N ILE A 108 -0.66 3.03 -16.88
CA ILE A 108 -0.21 3.52 -18.18
C ILE A 108 -1.38 3.43 -19.16
N THR A 109 -1.77 4.55 -19.72
CA THR A 109 -2.80 4.62 -20.78
C THR A 109 -2.17 4.96 -22.11
N PHE A 110 -2.38 4.12 -23.12
CA PHE A 110 -2.05 4.42 -24.52
C PHE A 110 -3.22 5.17 -25.17
N ILE A 111 -2.98 6.43 -25.55
CA ILE A 111 -4.04 7.33 -26.01
C ILE A 111 -4.71 6.85 -27.31
N GLY A 112 -3.97 6.14 -28.18
CA GLY A 112 -4.50 5.63 -29.45
C GLY A 112 -5.49 4.48 -29.34
N THR A 113 -5.28 3.59 -28.40
CA THR A 113 -6.12 2.41 -28.14
C THR A 113 -7.03 2.62 -26.94
N ASN A 114 -6.67 3.53 -26.06
CA ASN A 114 -7.28 3.76 -24.73
C ASN A 114 -7.20 2.54 -23.81
N TYR A 115 -6.21 1.66 -24.04
CA TYR A 115 -5.97 0.54 -23.15
C TYR A 115 -5.15 0.99 -21.94
N LYS A 116 -5.46 0.39 -20.79
CA LYS A 116 -4.81 0.66 -19.51
C LYS A 116 -3.98 -0.54 -19.10
N HIS A 117 -2.75 -0.28 -18.73
CA HIS A 117 -1.80 -1.25 -18.20
C HIS A 117 -1.45 -0.81 -16.79
N ASN A 118 -1.57 -1.74 -15.84
CA ASN A 118 -1.20 -1.47 -14.45
C ASN A 118 0.16 -2.09 -14.18
N GLU A 119 1.13 -1.25 -13.89
CA GLU A 119 2.47 -1.64 -13.49
C GLU A 119 2.63 -1.45 -11.99
N GLU A 120 2.96 -2.53 -11.31
CA GLU A 120 3.33 -2.44 -9.90
C GLU A 120 4.72 -1.85 -9.79
N LEU A 121 4.87 -0.75 -9.06
CA LEU A 121 6.17 -0.13 -8.79
C LEU A 121 7.02 -0.92 -7.78
N SER A 122 6.59 -2.11 -7.40
CA SER A 122 7.30 -2.88 -6.41
C SER A 122 8.62 -3.44 -6.96
N THR A 123 9.69 -2.67 -6.82
CA THR A 123 11.05 -3.21 -6.73
C THR A 123 11.26 -4.03 -5.44
N ASP A 124 10.23 -4.12 -4.62
CA ASP A 124 10.31 -4.55 -3.23
C ASP A 124 9.74 -5.94 -3.00
N SER A 125 9.87 -6.83 -3.98
CA SER A 125 9.72 -8.26 -3.70
C SER A 125 10.96 -8.73 -2.94
N ILE A 126 10.85 -8.80 -1.61
CA ILE A 126 11.83 -9.55 -0.82
C ILE A 126 11.91 -10.97 -1.36
N SER A 127 13.10 -11.56 -1.35
CA SER A 127 13.33 -12.92 -1.83
C SER A 127 12.39 -13.93 -1.13
N GLU A 128 12.12 -15.07 -1.75
CA GLU A 128 11.33 -16.14 -1.12
C GLU A 128 11.91 -16.55 0.24
N GLU A 129 13.25 -16.55 0.36
CA GLU A 129 13.94 -16.80 1.61
C GLU A 129 13.57 -15.75 2.65
N GLU A 130 13.63 -14.45 2.32
CA GLU A 130 13.28 -13.36 3.23
C GLU A 130 11.80 -13.33 3.59
N GLN A 131 10.91 -13.73 2.66
CA GLN A 131 9.49 -13.87 2.97
C GLN A 131 9.24 -14.90 4.08
N SER A 132 10.06 -15.96 4.15
CA SER A 132 9.96 -16.98 5.20
C SER A 132 10.32 -16.48 6.60
N TYR A 133 11.00 -15.34 6.71
CA TYR A 133 11.34 -14.72 8.01
C TYR A 133 10.16 -14.01 8.66
N TRP A 134 9.09 -13.75 7.90
CA TRP A 134 7.91 -13.04 8.38
C TRP A 134 6.79 -14.00 8.77
N THR A 135 6.28 -13.85 9.97
CA THR A 135 5.00 -14.43 10.37
C THR A 135 3.90 -13.41 10.12
N TYR A 136 2.77 -13.84 9.63
CA TYR A 136 1.68 -12.95 9.27
C TYR A 136 0.31 -13.56 9.59
N ARG A 137 -0.71 -12.74 9.56
CA ARG A 137 -2.12 -13.10 9.64
C ARG A 137 -2.83 -12.61 8.39
N ASP A 138 -3.67 -13.46 7.79
CA ASP A 138 -4.59 -13.05 6.74
C ASP A 138 -5.68 -12.14 7.32
N ASN A 139 -6.01 -11.09 6.60
CA ASN A 139 -7.15 -10.22 6.89
C ASN A 139 -8.33 -10.60 5.99
N ASP A 140 -9.56 -10.24 6.41
CA ASP A 140 -10.79 -10.58 5.68
C ASP A 140 -10.88 -9.92 4.29
N ASP A 141 -10.11 -8.87 4.05
CA ASP A 141 -10.05 -8.12 2.77
C ASP A 141 -8.98 -8.65 1.80
N GLY A 142 -8.40 -9.82 2.06
CA GLY A 142 -7.36 -10.44 1.23
C GLY A 142 -5.96 -9.86 1.43
N THR A 143 -5.78 -8.87 2.28
CA THR A 143 -4.48 -8.35 2.68
C THR A 143 -3.89 -9.15 3.84
N VAL A 144 -2.65 -8.85 4.23
CA VAL A 144 -2.03 -9.46 5.41
C VAL A 144 -1.56 -8.42 6.41
N THR A 145 -1.48 -8.82 7.68
CA THR A 145 -0.83 -8.07 8.75
C THR A 145 0.40 -8.84 9.21
N LEU A 146 1.56 -8.21 9.16
CA LEU A 146 2.82 -8.79 9.63
C LEU A 146 2.82 -8.83 11.16
N LEU A 147 3.17 -9.98 11.73
CA LEU A 147 3.14 -10.19 13.17
C LEU A 147 4.55 -10.25 13.79
N LYS A 148 5.51 -10.81 13.06
CA LYS A 148 6.84 -11.06 13.59
C LYS A 148 7.86 -11.19 12.46
N TYR A 149 9.06 -10.64 12.70
CA TYR A 149 10.24 -10.84 11.85
C TYR A 149 11.25 -11.70 12.60
N ASN A 150 11.61 -12.85 12.07
CA ASN A 150 12.46 -13.83 12.74
C ASN A 150 13.47 -14.47 11.76
N PRO A 151 14.43 -13.71 11.27
CA PRO A 151 15.47 -14.23 10.40
C PRO A 151 16.43 -15.14 11.17
N PRO A 152 17.18 -16.02 10.50
CA PRO A 152 18.24 -16.78 11.13
C PRO A 152 19.35 -15.86 11.65
N GLU A 153 20.05 -16.27 12.70
CA GLU A 153 21.10 -15.49 13.36
C GLU A 153 22.19 -15.00 12.39
N SER A 154 22.53 -15.84 11.41
CA SER A 154 23.51 -15.49 10.37
C SER A 154 23.11 -14.29 9.50
N LYS A 155 21.83 -13.98 9.41
CA LYS A 155 21.31 -12.84 8.64
C LYS A 155 21.14 -11.58 9.51
N LEU A 156 21.16 -11.72 10.83
CA LEU A 156 21.08 -10.58 11.74
C LEU A 156 22.43 -9.83 11.85
N SER A 157 23.53 -10.56 11.74
CA SER A 157 24.86 -9.96 11.85
C SER A 157 25.09 -8.93 10.75
N GLY A 158 25.17 -7.65 11.14
CA GLY A 158 25.38 -6.53 10.21
C GLY A 158 24.10 -5.96 9.59
N LEU A 159 22.92 -6.50 9.88
CA LEU A 159 21.64 -5.94 9.42
C LEU A 159 21.36 -4.65 10.19
N THR A 160 21.60 -3.50 9.58
CA THR A 160 21.39 -2.16 10.19
C THR A 160 20.08 -1.51 9.76
N GLU A 161 19.49 -1.98 8.69
CA GLU A 161 18.24 -1.46 8.15
C GLU A 161 17.24 -2.59 7.94
N LEU A 162 16.00 -2.39 8.37
CA LEU A 162 14.88 -3.29 8.13
C LEU A 162 13.85 -2.60 7.26
N VAL A 163 13.67 -3.12 6.07
CA VAL A 163 12.57 -2.73 5.17
C VAL A 163 11.37 -3.62 5.47
N VAL A 164 10.28 -3.01 5.93
CA VAL A 164 9.02 -3.73 6.15
C VAL A 164 8.31 -3.88 4.81
N PRO A 165 8.15 -5.11 4.30
CA PRO A 165 7.66 -5.31 2.94
C PRO A 165 6.22 -4.87 2.77
N ASN A 166 5.89 -4.33 1.61
CA ASN A 166 4.52 -3.95 1.23
C ASN A 166 3.71 -5.11 0.65
N LYS A 167 4.38 -6.22 0.32
CA LYS A 167 3.78 -7.48 -0.13
C LYS A 167 4.46 -8.68 0.52
N LEU A 168 3.69 -9.71 0.79
CA LEU A 168 4.16 -11.01 1.29
C LEU A 168 3.35 -12.13 0.62
N HIS A 169 4.03 -13.10 -0.01
CA HIS A 169 3.39 -14.21 -0.75
C HIS A 169 2.32 -13.73 -1.76
N GLY A 170 2.61 -12.62 -2.46
CA GLY A 170 1.70 -12.02 -3.43
C GLY A 170 0.51 -11.22 -2.84
N LYS A 171 0.37 -11.17 -1.51
CA LYS A 171 -0.68 -10.41 -0.83
C LYS A 171 -0.15 -9.06 -0.35
N LYS A 172 -0.97 -8.02 -0.43
CA LYS A 172 -0.61 -6.68 0.10
C LYS A 172 -0.50 -6.72 1.62
N VAL A 173 0.54 -6.08 2.16
CA VAL A 173 0.70 -5.88 3.60
C VAL A 173 -0.01 -4.59 4.00
N LYS A 174 -1.07 -4.71 4.81
CA LYS A 174 -1.87 -3.57 5.28
C LYS A 174 -1.43 -3.06 6.65
N GLY A 175 -0.89 -3.94 7.48
CA GLY A 175 -0.53 -3.59 8.84
C GLY A 175 0.72 -4.34 9.33
N VAL A 176 1.31 -3.79 10.39
CA VAL A 176 2.49 -4.34 11.07
C VAL A 176 2.24 -4.37 12.56
N GLY A 177 2.46 -5.51 13.20
CA GLY A 177 2.20 -5.71 14.62
C GLY A 177 0.80 -6.23 14.91
N LYS A 178 0.57 -6.73 16.13
CA LYS A 178 -0.75 -7.24 16.52
C LYS A 178 -1.74 -6.11 16.76
N GLY A 179 -3.00 -6.37 16.34
CA GLY A 179 -4.14 -5.62 16.86
C GLY A 179 -4.38 -6.00 18.34
N GLU A 180 -5.03 -5.19 19.02
CA GLU A 180 -5.59 -5.05 20.37
C GLU A 180 -5.28 -6.05 21.52
N SER A 181 -4.77 -7.26 21.31
CA SER A 181 -4.58 -8.23 22.40
C SER A 181 -3.12 -8.68 22.57
N GLU A 182 -2.58 -8.40 23.75
CA GLU A 182 -1.36 -8.95 24.36
C GLU A 182 0.01 -8.48 23.82
N PHE A 183 0.85 -8.01 24.75
CA PHE A 183 2.24 -7.56 24.51
C PHE A 183 3.22 -8.70 24.12
N SER A 184 2.73 -9.91 23.82
CA SER A 184 3.59 -11.06 23.63
C SER A 184 4.25 -11.16 22.27
N ASP A 185 3.81 -10.39 21.28
CA ASP A 185 4.28 -10.54 19.90
C ASP A 185 4.63 -9.20 19.28
N VAL A 186 5.82 -8.79 19.55
CA VAL A 186 6.50 -7.68 18.85
C VAL A 186 7.07 -8.17 17.52
N ILE A 187 7.22 -7.27 16.56
CA ILE A 187 7.84 -7.58 15.26
C ILE A 187 9.23 -8.20 15.42
N TRP A 188 9.94 -7.78 16.46
CA TRP A 188 11.21 -8.39 16.85
C TRP A 188 10.99 -9.85 17.28
N GLY A 189 11.50 -10.80 16.53
CA GLY A 189 11.53 -12.21 16.92
C GLY A 189 12.22 -12.44 18.27
N SER A 190 12.08 -13.65 18.82
CA SER A 190 12.71 -14.02 20.10
C SER A 190 14.24 -13.80 20.12
N ASN A 191 14.88 -13.70 18.95
CA ASN A 191 16.31 -13.45 18.81
C ASN A 191 16.66 -11.95 18.73
N ILE A 192 15.66 -11.08 18.57
CA ILE A 192 15.86 -9.62 18.38
C ILE A 192 15.27 -8.83 19.54
N CYS A 193 14.28 -9.37 20.25
CA CYS A 193 13.62 -8.66 21.34
C CYS A 193 13.82 -9.35 22.69
N VAL A 194 14.17 -8.52 23.65
CA VAL A 194 14.21 -8.89 25.07
C VAL A 194 12.80 -9.19 25.55
N ARG A 195 12.60 -10.33 26.23
CA ARG A 195 11.42 -10.58 27.05
C ARG A 195 11.34 -9.54 28.17
N GLY A 196 10.80 -8.35 27.89
CA GLY A 196 10.37 -7.45 28.93
C GLY A 196 9.01 -7.96 29.47
N TYR A 197 8.99 -8.55 30.63
CA TYR A 197 7.76 -8.77 31.36
C TYR A 197 7.18 -7.42 31.76
N PHE A 198 6.06 -7.05 31.17
CA PHE A 198 5.17 -6.08 31.78
C PHE A 198 4.38 -6.82 32.86
N ASN A 199 4.90 -6.82 34.09
CA ASN A 199 4.03 -7.12 35.23
C ASN A 199 3.05 -5.95 35.38
N SER A 200 1.80 -6.28 35.58
CA SER A 200 0.66 -5.39 35.83
C SER A 200 0.75 -4.62 37.16
N GLU A 201 1.92 -4.45 37.71
CA GLU A 201 2.15 -3.76 38.99
C GLU A 201 2.83 -2.39 38.75
N PRO A 202 2.41 -1.33 39.46
CA PRO A 202 2.85 0.05 39.21
C PRO A 202 4.28 0.38 39.64
N ALA A 203 5.13 -0.58 39.99
CA ALA A 203 6.47 -0.36 40.53
C ALA A 203 7.55 -1.33 40.03
N GLY A 204 7.40 -1.94 38.86
CA GLY A 204 8.42 -2.85 38.32
C GLY A 204 9.61 -2.11 37.70
N TYR A 205 10.75 -2.11 38.37
CA TYR A 205 12.03 -1.70 37.85
C TYR A 205 12.36 -2.48 36.56
N PHE A 206 12.68 -1.77 35.48
CA PHE A 206 13.35 -2.36 34.33
C PHE A 206 14.82 -2.66 34.70
N ASN A 207 15.04 -3.82 35.30
CA ASN A 207 16.37 -4.40 35.48
C ASN A 207 16.52 -5.59 34.54
N SER A 208 16.44 -5.36 33.25
CA SER A 208 16.95 -6.31 32.28
C SER A 208 18.02 -5.62 31.49
N GLU A 209 19.27 -6.01 31.73
CA GLU A 209 20.36 -5.80 30.78
C GLU A 209 19.83 -6.15 29.40
N PRO A 210 20.02 -5.31 28.39
CA PRO A 210 19.59 -5.65 27.04
C PRO A 210 20.30 -6.95 26.62
N ILE A 211 19.55 -8.03 26.37
CA ILE A 211 20.08 -9.21 25.68
C ILE A 211 20.27 -8.83 24.21
N ASP A 212 20.92 -7.72 23.98
CA ASP A 212 20.87 -6.98 22.73
C ASP A 212 22.22 -6.93 22.03
N SER A 213 23.08 -7.93 22.23
CA SER A 213 24.30 -8.03 21.45
C SER A 213 24.04 -8.30 19.96
N GLN A 214 22.82 -8.75 19.60
CA GLN A 214 22.49 -9.19 18.25
C GLN A 214 21.57 -8.24 17.48
N ASN A 215 20.78 -7.39 18.13
CA ASN A 215 19.98 -6.39 17.42
C ASN A 215 20.88 -5.27 16.89
N THR A 216 21.12 -5.26 15.60
CA THR A 216 21.93 -4.25 14.91
C THR A 216 21.08 -3.26 14.12
N ILE A 217 19.75 -3.40 14.11
CA ILE A 217 18.84 -2.57 13.31
C ILE A 217 18.78 -1.17 13.93
N ARG A 218 19.17 -0.18 13.12
CA ARG A 218 19.18 1.25 13.45
C ARG A 218 18.12 2.03 12.70
N LYS A 219 17.69 1.50 11.56
CA LYS A 219 16.72 2.13 10.68
C LYS A 219 15.61 1.16 10.30
N ILE A 220 14.37 1.67 10.30
CA ILE A 220 13.20 0.94 9.79
C ILE A 220 12.56 1.78 8.69
N ILE A 221 12.21 1.13 7.58
CA ILE A 221 11.46 1.72 6.48
C ILE A 221 10.11 1.03 6.39
N ILE A 222 9.05 1.80 6.61
CA ILE A 222 7.66 1.36 6.45
C ILE A 222 7.24 1.68 5.03
N GLN A 223 7.15 0.64 4.20
CA GLN A 223 6.81 0.80 2.78
C GLN A 223 5.35 1.23 2.56
N LYS A 224 5.05 1.64 1.33
CA LYS A 224 3.70 2.01 0.85
C LYS A 224 2.72 0.90 1.24
N ASN A 225 1.46 1.00 1.10
CA ASN A 225 0.42 0.04 1.46
C ASN A 225 0.18 -0.16 2.96
N ILE A 226 1.19 -0.02 3.80
CA ILE A 226 1.02 -0.20 5.24
C ILE A 226 0.22 0.98 5.78
N LYS A 227 -1.01 0.69 6.21
CA LYS A 227 -1.96 1.69 6.73
C LYS A 227 -1.90 1.80 8.25
N GLU A 228 -1.43 0.75 8.92
CA GLU A 228 -1.46 0.67 10.37
C GLU A 228 -0.14 0.10 10.93
N ILE A 229 0.41 0.79 11.91
CA ILE A 229 1.40 0.25 12.83
C ILE A 229 0.64 -0.15 14.08
N GLY A 230 0.62 -1.44 14.38
CA GLY A 230 -0.16 -2.00 15.48
C GLY A 230 0.47 -1.73 16.85
N LYS A 231 -0.26 -2.14 17.89
CA LYS A 231 0.16 -2.02 19.28
C LYS A 231 1.51 -2.71 19.52
N GLY A 232 2.46 -1.99 20.10
CA GLY A 232 3.77 -2.49 20.48
C GLY A 232 4.65 -2.99 19.32
N ALA A 233 4.34 -2.66 18.07
CA ALA A 233 5.02 -3.21 16.88
C ALA A 233 6.55 -3.16 16.99
N PHE A 234 7.09 -2.04 17.42
CA PHE A 234 8.54 -1.80 17.54
C PHE A 234 8.96 -1.46 18.96
N ILE A 235 8.23 -1.99 19.94
CA ILE A 235 8.55 -1.77 21.36
C ILE A 235 9.96 -2.24 21.70
N ASN A 236 10.68 -1.45 22.52
CA ASN A 236 12.05 -1.74 22.97
C ASN A 236 13.08 -1.87 21.84
N GLY A 237 12.88 -1.17 20.73
CA GLY A 237 13.89 -0.99 19.68
C GLY A 237 15.02 -0.07 20.16
N PHE A 238 15.82 -0.47 21.18
CA PHE A 238 16.79 0.39 21.88
C PHE A 238 17.85 1.00 20.95
N LYS A 239 18.20 0.34 19.85
CA LYS A 239 19.18 0.82 18.87
C LYS A 239 18.56 1.50 17.66
N LEU A 240 17.24 1.55 17.59
CA LEU A 240 16.54 2.24 16.50
C LEU A 240 16.79 3.73 16.57
N GLU A 241 17.47 4.26 15.57
CA GLU A 241 17.88 5.68 15.46
C GLU A 241 16.94 6.46 14.54
N GLU A 242 16.39 5.78 13.51
CA GLU A 242 15.59 6.38 12.45
C GLU A 242 14.41 5.50 12.07
N ILE A 243 13.29 6.13 11.75
CA ILE A 243 12.14 5.46 11.13
C ILE A 243 11.59 6.30 9.98
N GLU A 244 11.44 5.67 8.83
CA GLU A 244 10.76 6.25 7.67
C GLU A 244 9.33 5.73 7.62
N LEU A 245 8.37 6.64 7.77
CA LEU A 245 6.94 6.35 7.72
C LEU A 245 6.38 6.74 6.37
N ASN A 246 5.61 5.86 5.73
CA ASN A 246 5.01 6.13 4.43
C ASN A 246 3.84 7.12 4.51
N SER A 247 3.57 7.86 3.44
CA SER A 247 2.52 8.89 3.36
C SER A 247 1.08 8.34 3.47
N GLY A 248 0.89 7.03 3.22
CA GLY A 248 -0.40 6.37 3.30
C GLY A 248 -0.76 5.83 4.68
N LEU A 249 0.14 5.96 5.67
CA LEU A 249 -0.10 5.52 7.04
C LEU A 249 -1.25 6.31 7.67
N THR A 250 -2.18 5.62 8.33
CA THR A 250 -3.38 6.24 8.93
C THR A 250 -3.43 6.11 10.44
N LYS A 251 -2.73 5.09 11.01
CA LYS A 251 -2.78 4.79 12.44
C LYS A 251 -1.45 4.31 12.98
N ILE A 252 -1.11 4.81 14.18
CA ILE A 252 0.00 4.33 15.00
C ILE A 252 -0.58 3.87 16.33
N GLY A 253 -0.48 2.58 16.62
CA GLY A 253 -1.10 1.95 17.80
C GLY A 253 -0.35 2.22 19.10
N ASP A 254 -0.97 1.80 20.22
CA ASP A 254 -0.43 1.97 21.56
C ASP A 254 0.98 1.39 21.69
N ASN A 255 1.86 2.12 22.37
CA ASN A 255 3.23 1.68 22.65
C ASN A 255 4.06 1.27 21.41
N ALA A 256 3.66 1.68 20.20
CA ALA A 256 4.28 1.20 18.96
C ALA A 256 5.81 1.39 18.93
N PHE A 257 6.33 2.47 19.48
CA PHE A 257 7.76 2.79 19.59
C PHE A 257 8.22 2.97 21.03
N TYR A 258 7.48 2.43 21.99
CA TYR A 258 7.84 2.54 23.40
C TYR A 258 9.22 1.92 23.66
N GLY A 259 10.10 2.66 24.34
CA GLY A 259 11.45 2.20 24.66
C GLY A 259 12.46 2.30 23.51
N CYS A 260 12.15 2.97 22.42
CA CYS A 260 13.10 3.26 21.33
C CYS A 260 14.08 4.38 21.78
N SER A 261 14.98 4.05 22.70
CA SER A 261 15.81 5.02 23.40
C SER A 261 16.86 5.74 22.54
N SER A 262 17.22 5.20 21.38
CA SER A 262 18.12 5.84 20.42
C SER A 262 17.40 6.64 19.33
N LEU A 263 16.07 6.57 19.25
CA LEU A 263 15.28 7.30 18.25
C LEU A 263 15.37 8.80 18.51
N THR A 264 15.87 9.56 17.52
CA THR A 264 16.20 10.99 17.71
C THR A 264 15.14 11.94 17.21
N SER A 265 14.45 11.57 16.15
CA SER A 265 13.36 12.37 15.58
C SER A 265 12.35 11.47 14.85
N VAL A 266 11.12 11.96 14.74
CA VAL A 266 10.07 11.31 13.94
C VAL A 266 9.28 12.37 13.19
N LYS A 267 9.05 12.12 11.91
CA LYS A 267 8.12 12.91 11.09
C LYS A 267 6.86 12.09 10.86
N ILE A 268 5.76 12.48 11.50
CA ILE A 268 4.46 11.81 11.32
C ILE A 268 3.88 12.21 9.96
N PRO A 269 3.50 11.25 9.10
CA PRO A 269 2.92 11.56 7.79
C PRO A 269 1.54 12.22 7.89
N ALA A 270 1.20 13.06 6.90
CA ALA A 270 -0.08 13.79 6.85
C ALA A 270 -1.33 12.88 6.81
N GLY A 271 -1.17 11.60 6.39
CA GLY A 271 -2.24 10.61 6.39
C GLY A 271 -2.69 10.15 7.78
N VAL A 272 -1.83 10.27 8.80
CA VAL A 272 -2.10 9.74 10.14
C VAL A 272 -3.24 10.50 10.80
N LYS A 273 -4.24 9.75 11.28
CA LYS A 273 -5.43 10.26 11.99
C LYS A 273 -5.43 9.90 13.47
N GLU A 274 -4.79 8.79 13.82
CA GLU A 274 -4.80 8.26 15.18
C GLU A 274 -3.38 7.93 15.65
N ILE A 275 -3.03 8.42 16.81
CA ILE A 275 -1.80 8.10 17.56
C ILE A 275 -2.23 7.56 18.92
N GLY A 276 -1.83 6.33 19.24
CA GLY A 276 -2.26 5.61 20.43
C GLY A 276 -1.61 6.07 21.73
N TYR A 277 -1.84 5.30 22.79
CA TYR A 277 -1.31 5.52 24.13
C TYR A 277 0.20 5.23 24.20
N ARG A 278 0.99 6.11 24.84
CA ARG A 278 2.44 5.97 25.10
C ARG A 278 3.29 5.61 23.88
N VAL A 279 2.92 6.07 22.69
CA VAL A 279 3.58 5.66 21.43
C VAL A 279 5.08 5.86 21.48
N PHE A 280 5.55 6.99 22.03
CA PHE A 280 6.97 7.33 22.18
C PHE A 280 7.41 7.38 23.66
N GLY A 281 6.75 6.60 24.51
CA GLY A 281 7.17 6.46 25.90
C GLY A 281 8.61 5.91 25.98
N TRP A 282 9.42 6.42 26.89
CA TRP A 282 10.84 6.02 27.07
C TRP A 282 11.74 6.17 25.85
N CYS A 283 11.38 6.98 24.86
CA CYS A 283 12.26 7.37 23.77
C CYS A 283 13.25 8.46 24.24
N SER A 284 14.19 8.06 25.10
CA SER A 284 15.09 9.01 25.79
C SER A 284 16.02 9.80 24.87
N GLY A 285 16.28 9.32 23.67
CA GLY A 285 17.08 10.00 22.65
C GLY A 285 16.34 11.03 21.84
N MET A 286 14.99 11.06 21.94
CA MET A 286 14.15 11.90 21.08
C MET A 286 14.36 13.39 21.38
N LYS A 287 14.65 14.16 20.35
CA LYS A 287 14.87 15.61 20.40
C LYS A 287 13.70 16.38 19.80
N GLU A 288 13.10 15.84 18.76
CA GLU A 288 12.02 16.50 18.06
C GLU A 288 11.03 15.51 17.42
N ILE A 289 9.80 15.97 17.27
CA ILE A 289 8.75 15.29 16.51
C ILE A 289 7.99 16.31 15.68
N TYR A 290 7.63 15.92 14.48
CA TYR A 290 6.76 16.70 13.59
C TYR A 290 5.39 16.06 13.51
N ILE A 291 4.35 16.79 13.89
CA ILE A 291 2.95 16.34 13.91
C ILE A 291 2.17 17.12 12.85
N PRO A 292 1.63 16.44 11.82
CA PRO A 292 0.91 17.09 10.74
C PRO A 292 -0.46 17.57 11.18
N LYS A 293 -1.01 18.49 10.43
CA LYS A 293 -2.40 18.86 10.53
C LYS A 293 -3.29 17.67 10.19
N GLY A 294 -4.31 17.45 11.00
CA GLY A 294 -5.31 16.44 10.74
C GLY A 294 -5.14 15.14 11.52
N VAL A 295 -4.22 15.07 12.49
CA VAL A 295 -4.28 14.07 13.56
C VAL A 295 -5.51 14.35 14.43
N VAL A 296 -6.49 13.44 14.36
CA VAL A 296 -7.79 13.61 15.02
C VAL A 296 -7.77 13.08 16.45
N SER A 297 -7.05 11.98 16.67
CA SER A 297 -6.97 11.32 17.99
C SER A 297 -5.54 11.15 18.41
N MET A 298 -5.25 11.57 19.64
CA MET A 298 -3.97 11.36 20.30
C MET A 298 -4.23 10.81 21.69
N GLY A 299 -3.64 9.65 21.97
CA GLY A 299 -3.80 8.97 23.26
C GLY A 299 -3.07 9.67 24.39
N GLU A 300 -3.16 9.09 25.58
CA GLU A 300 -2.51 9.62 26.78
C GLU A 300 -1.00 9.33 26.77
N HIS A 301 -0.26 10.21 27.46
CA HIS A 301 1.14 9.97 27.84
C HIS A 301 2.07 9.64 26.67
N ILE A 302 1.90 10.28 25.52
CA ILE A 302 2.64 9.98 24.28
C ILE A 302 4.17 9.88 24.53
N PHE A 303 4.72 10.75 25.38
CA PHE A 303 6.14 10.82 25.71
C PHE A 303 6.44 10.35 27.14
N TYR A 304 5.68 9.41 27.65
CA TYR A 304 5.81 8.93 29.02
C TYR A 304 7.25 8.49 29.36
N ALA A 305 7.81 9.05 30.44
CA ALA A 305 9.09 8.61 31.01
C ALA A 305 8.93 8.36 32.50
N HIS A 306 9.18 7.12 32.95
CA HIS A 306 9.04 6.76 34.36
C HIS A 306 10.12 7.44 35.20
N GLY A 307 9.72 8.09 36.28
CA GLY A 307 10.63 8.52 37.36
C GLY A 307 11.00 9.98 37.39
N ASN A 308 10.58 10.81 36.47
CA ASN A 308 10.99 12.22 36.50
C ASN A 308 9.86 13.19 36.87
N LYS A 309 9.37 13.08 38.12
CA LYS A 309 8.50 14.10 38.74
C LYS A 309 9.21 15.45 38.97
N SER A 310 10.52 15.54 38.73
CA SER A 310 11.35 16.71 39.07
C SER A 310 11.62 17.64 37.88
N GLY A 311 10.94 17.49 36.72
CA GLY A 311 11.05 18.46 35.61
C GLY A 311 12.36 18.44 34.83
N THR A 312 13.26 17.46 35.08
CA THR A 312 14.52 17.29 34.32
C THR A 312 14.39 16.25 33.21
N GLY A 313 13.18 16.05 32.67
CA GLY A 313 12.89 15.15 31.56
C GLY A 313 13.47 15.65 30.24
N PHE A 314 13.43 14.80 29.28
CA PHE A 314 13.98 15.00 27.94
C PHE A 314 13.40 16.26 27.28
N ASN A 315 14.27 17.12 26.73
CA ASN A 315 13.87 18.32 26.01
C ASN A 315 13.42 17.92 24.58
N ILE A 316 12.15 17.51 24.41
CA ILE A 316 11.60 17.28 23.07
C ILE A 316 10.97 18.58 22.57
N THR A 317 11.22 18.88 21.30
CA THR A 317 10.50 19.90 20.57
C THR A 317 9.38 19.24 19.76
N VAL A 318 8.14 19.64 20.02
CA VAL A 318 6.99 19.23 19.23
C VAL A 318 6.69 20.31 18.21
N ASN A 319 6.97 20.02 16.95
CA ASN A 319 6.67 20.90 15.82
C ASN A 319 5.29 20.51 15.27
N MET A 320 4.31 21.38 15.40
CA MET A 320 2.94 21.14 14.95
C MET A 320 2.61 22.01 13.74
N GLU A 321 1.98 21.41 12.75
CA GLU A 321 1.41 22.14 11.60
C GLU A 321 0.16 22.92 12.00
N ASP A 322 -0.59 22.46 13.01
CA ASP A 322 -1.71 23.18 13.59
C ASP A 322 -1.25 24.41 14.38
N THR A 323 -2.12 25.41 14.44
CA THR A 323 -1.86 26.67 15.20
C THR A 323 -2.27 26.57 16.67
N SER A 324 -2.83 25.46 17.10
CA SER A 324 -3.21 25.15 18.48
C SER A 324 -3.37 23.65 18.66
N ILE A 325 -3.40 23.17 19.89
CA ILE A 325 -3.68 21.77 20.21
C ILE A 325 -5.14 21.48 19.86
N PRO A 326 -5.42 20.45 19.03
CA PRO A 326 -6.78 20.03 18.70
C PRO A 326 -7.57 19.62 19.96
N THR A 327 -8.80 20.08 20.08
CA THR A 327 -9.69 19.75 21.22
C THR A 327 -10.13 18.29 21.25
N THR A 328 -9.87 17.54 20.17
CA THR A 328 -10.16 16.12 20.07
C THR A 328 -9.07 15.24 20.69
N TRP A 329 -7.92 15.81 21.00
CA TRP A 329 -6.84 15.08 21.65
C TRP A 329 -7.16 14.84 23.12
N ASN A 330 -6.67 13.74 23.66
CA ASN A 330 -6.80 13.50 25.10
C ASN A 330 -6.06 14.60 25.90
N GLU A 331 -6.68 15.11 26.95
CA GLU A 331 -6.12 16.19 27.77
C GLU A 331 -4.79 15.80 28.45
N HIS A 332 -4.55 14.50 28.66
CA HIS A 332 -3.35 13.94 29.24
C HIS A 332 -2.31 13.48 28.19
N TRP A 333 -2.43 13.90 26.92
CA TRP A 333 -1.54 13.44 25.84
C TRP A 333 -0.06 13.70 26.15
N ASN A 334 0.27 14.78 26.85
CA ASN A 334 1.61 15.19 27.29
C ASN A 334 1.76 15.25 28.82
N GLU A 335 0.88 14.59 29.59
CA GLU A 335 0.97 14.58 31.04
C GLU A 335 2.32 14.04 31.51
N TYR A 336 2.85 14.58 32.59
CA TYR A 336 4.19 14.38 33.15
C TYR A 336 5.34 15.02 32.37
N TRP A 337 5.04 15.75 31.29
CA TRP A 337 6.05 16.44 30.54
C TRP A 337 5.49 17.66 29.80
N ILE A 338 6.26 18.77 29.82
CA ILE A 338 5.94 19.98 29.08
C ILE A 338 6.97 20.11 27.95
N PRO A 339 6.67 19.62 26.74
CA PRO A 339 7.54 19.81 25.60
C PRO A 339 7.56 21.29 25.19
N THR A 340 8.63 21.70 24.52
CA THR A 340 8.58 22.93 23.74
C THR A 340 7.68 22.70 22.52
N ILE A 341 6.59 23.46 22.40
CA ILE A 341 5.66 23.32 21.28
C ILE A 341 5.81 24.51 20.34
N ASN A 342 6.14 24.21 19.09
CA ASN A 342 6.16 25.17 17.98
C ASN A 342 4.90 24.95 17.13
N TYR A 343 4.09 25.96 16.99
CA TYR A 343 2.85 25.92 16.22
C TYR A 343 3.01 26.51 14.82
N GLY A 344 2.22 26.04 13.85
CA GLY A 344 2.18 26.56 12.49
C GLY A 344 3.46 26.27 11.68
N VAL A 345 4.16 25.19 12.02
CA VAL A 345 5.39 24.76 11.34
C VAL A 345 5.03 24.07 10.04
N SER A 346 5.49 24.58 8.88
CA SER A 346 5.34 23.90 7.60
C SER A 346 6.16 22.62 7.55
N MET A 347 5.56 21.53 7.06
CA MET A 347 6.19 20.20 6.98
C MET A 347 6.72 19.89 5.56
#